data_250c72938167453848c17e0269f78a9f
#
_entry.id   250c72938167453848c17e0269f78a9f
#
_cell.length_a   1.000
_cell.length_b   1.000
_cell.length_c   1.000
_cell.angle_alpha   90.00
_cell.angle_beta   90.00
_cell.angle_gamma   90.00
#
_symmetry.space_group_name_H-M   'P 1'
#
loop_
_entity.id
_entity.type
_entity.pdbx_description
1 polymer ?
#
loop_
_entity_poly.entity_id
_entity_poly.type
_entity_poly.pdbx_seq_one_letter_code
_entity_poly.pdbx_strand_id
1 'polypeptide(L)'
;MDDKFKQLEQDSRFPSGKWTGFFIQKNPPLGKQWMDLQCMFAGGIITASGNDIIGAFVFKGHYETISGKCSWNKLYKGNHPVYYEGFNEGKGIWGTWLIEDKANSITLKGGFHIWPEGMMVSEDEDLVAELELPANNGRFEKPAMVPAKA
;
A
#
# COMPACT_ATOMS: atom_id res chain seq x y z
N MET A 1 1.76 -18.11 -22.63
CA MET A 1 1.29 -17.98 -22.92
C MET A 1 0.81 -17.07 -22.58
N ASP A 2 0.69 -16.70 -22.45
CA ASP A 2 0.22 -15.77 -22.27
C ASP A 2 -0.27 -15.45 -21.04
N ASP A 3 -0.14 -14.32 -20.62
CA ASP A 3 -0.54 -13.96 -19.37
C ASP A 3 -1.98 -14.19 -19.19
N LYS A 4 -2.74 -14.10 -20.17
CA LYS A 4 -4.12 -14.27 -19.95
C LYS A 4 -4.44 -15.63 -19.48
N PHE A 5 -3.52 -16.54 -19.57
CA PHE A 5 -3.80 -17.86 -19.10
C PHE A 5 -3.14 -18.10 -17.76
N LYS A 6 -2.50 -17.09 -17.19
CA LYS A 6 -1.87 -17.31 -15.95
C LYS A 6 -2.94 -17.46 -14.92
N GLN A 7 -2.79 -18.41 -14.06
CA GLN A 7 -3.81 -18.65 -13.09
C GLN A 7 -3.80 -17.63 -11.99
N LEU A 8 -4.95 -17.18 -11.59
CA LEU A 8 -5.03 -16.24 -10.50
C LEU A 8 -4.61 -16.90 -9.20
N GLU A 9 -4.14 -16.10 -8.29
CA GLU A 9 -3.68 -16.60 -7.01
C GLU A 9 -4.79 -17.31 -6.27
N GLN A 10 -4.47 -18.45 -5.69
CA GLN A 10 -5.45 -19.23 -4.95
C GLN A 10 -5.35 -19.02 -3.44
N ASP A 11 -4.33 -18.32 -2.97
CA ASP A 11 -4.19 -18.06 -1.54
C ASP A 11 -5.29 -17.08 -1.18
N SER A 12 -6.11 -17.43 -0.21
CA SER A 12 -7.29 -16.64 0.13
C SER A 12 -6.97 -15.25 0.65
N ARG A 13 -5.73 -14.98 0.99
CA ARG A 13 -5.36 -13.65 1.45
C ARG A 13 -5.22 -12.68 0.29
N PHE A 14 -5.10 -13.20 -0.94
CA PHE A 14 -4.83 -12.36 -2.10
C PHE A 14 -5.88 -12.55 -3.20
N PRO A 15 -7.14 -12.29 -2.91
CA PRO A 15 -8.17 -12.48 -3.91
C PRO A 15 -8.18 -11.33 -4.91
N SER A 16 -8.26 -11.64 -6.19
CA SER A 16 -8.37 -10.61 -7.20
C SER A 16 -9.78 -10.05 -7.16
N GLY A 17 -9.93 -8.80 -7.49
CA GLY A 17 -11.23 -8.16 -7.52
C GLY A 17 -11.18 -6.81 -6.84
N LYS A 18 -12.29 -6.39 -6.29
CA LYS A 18 -12.38 -5.09 -5.67
C LYS A 18 -11.80 -5.06 -4.28
N TRP A 19 -11.03 -4.04 -4.01
CA TRP A 19 -10.43 -3.81 -2.70
C TRP A 19 -10.70 -2.37 -2.32
N THR A 20 -10.57 -2.08 -1.05
CA THR A 20 -10.75 -0.72 -0.55
C THR A 20 -9.76 -0.51 0.58
N GLY A 21 -9.60 0.70 1.01
CA GLY A 21 -8.74 0.98 2.13
C GLY A 21 -8.36 2.43 2.18
N PHE A 22 -7.26 2.72 2.86
CA PHE A 22 -6.87 4.11 3.06
C PHE A 22 -5.38 4.26 3.23
N PHE A 23 -4.90 5.48 3.10
CA PHE A 23 -3.55 5.78 3.51
C PHE A 23 -3.61 6.97 4.45
N ILE A 24 -2.58 7.14 5.25
CA ILE A 24 -2.48 8.27 6.15
C ILE A 24 -1.09 8.85 6.00
N GLN A 25 -0.96 10.14 6.24
CA GLN A 25 0.32 10.80 6.14
C GLN A 25 0.64 11.34 7.51
N LYS A 26 1.86 11.13 7.98
CA LYS A 26 2.17 11.56 9.31
C LYS A 26 2.57 13.01 9.40
N ASN A 27 3.27 13.52 8.44
CA ASN A 27 3.85 14.83 8.58
C ASN A 27 3.87 15.57 7.28
N PRO A 28 3.05 16.54 7.09
CA PRO A 28 2.10 17.02 8.07
C PRO A 28 0.98 16.02 8.18
N PRO A 29 0.34 15.96 9.30
CA PRO A 29 -0.68 14.95 9.52
C PRO A 29 -1.85 15.14 8.58
N LEU A 30 -2.33 14.02 8.07
CA LEU A 30 -3.43 14.05 7.18
C LEU A 30 -4.29 12.88 7.58
N GLY A 31 -5.55 13.07 7.72
CA GLY A 31 -6.44 11.99 8.11
C GLY A 31 -6.47 10.92 7.06
N LYS A 32 -7.31 9.93 7.25
CA LYS A 32 -7.40 8.84 6.33
C LYS A 32 -7.86 9.34 4.98
N GLN A 33 -7.19 8.89 3.96
CA GLN A 33 -7.57 9.20 2.60
C GLN A 33 -7.94 7.88 1.94
N TRP A 34 -9.20 7.73 1.59
CA TRP A 34 -9.72 6.46 1.11
C TRP A 34 -9.40 6.19 -0.35
N MET A 35 -9.30 4.90 -0.68
CA MET A 35 -9.00 4.48 -2.04
C MET A 35 -9.91 3.36 -2.44
N ASP A 36 -10.26 3.32 -3.71
CA ASP A 36 -11.00 2.20 -4.29
C ASP A 36 -10.06 1.56 -5.27
N LEU A 37 -10.00 0.24 -5.28
CA LEU A 37 -9.07 -0.47 -6.11
C LEU A 37 -9.66 -1.66 -6.80
N GLN A 38 -9.11 -2.01 -7.93
CA GLN A 38 -9.44 -3.23 -8.62
C GLN A 38 -8.10 -3.93 -8.73
N CYS A 39 -7.93 -5.03 -8.03
CA CYS A 39 -6.64 -5.70 -7.93
C CYS A 39 -6.59 -7.03 -8.66
N MET A 40 -5.43 -7.40 -9.15
CA MET A 40 -5.22 -8.71 -9.72
C MET A 40 -3.95 -9.27 -9.12
N PHE A 41 -4.02 -10.49 -8.61
CA PHE A 41 -2.87 -11.18 -8.04
C PHE A 41 -2.65 -12.46 -8.84
N ALA A 42 -1.49 -12.63 -9.40
CA ALA A 42 -1.19 -13.83 -10.17
C ALA A 42 0.31 -14.02 -10.26
N GLY A 43 0.78 -15.20 -9.93
CA GLY A 43 2.18 -15.51 -10.12
C GLY A 43 3.15 -14.62 -9.38
N GLY A 44 2.76 -14.12 -8.23
CA GLY A 44 3.64 -13.28 -7.44
C GLY A 44 3.64 -11.82 -7.89
N ILE A 45 2.78 -11.47 -8.82
CA ILE A 45 2.70 -10.10 -9.31
C ILE A 45 1.38 -9.49 -8.95
N ILE A 46 1.41 -8.29 -8.40
CA ILE A 46 0.19 -7.59 -8.10
C ILE A 46 0.08 -6.42 -9.07
N THR A 47 -1.08 -6.26 -9.66
CA THR A 47 -1.37 -5.06 -10.43
C THR A 47 -2.70 -4.54 -9.92
N ALA A 48 -2.91 -3.26 -10.00
CA ALA A 48 -4.18 -2.70 -9.57
C ALA A 48 -4.40 -1.36 -10.24
N SER A 49 -5.63 -0.94 -10.28
CA SER A 49 -5.95 0.41 -10.72
C SER A 49 -6.97 0.94 -9.74
N GLY A 50 -7.02 2.22 -9.57
CA GLY A 50 -7.96 2.77 -8.62
C GLY A 50 -7.97 4.28 -8.62
N ASN A 51 -8.62 4.81 -7.60
CA ASN A 51 -8.76 6.25 -7.45
C ASN A 51 -8.70 6.63 -5.98
N ASP A 52 -8.18 7.79 -5.71
CA ASP A 52 -8.25 8.35 -4.37
C ASP A 52 -8.40 9.85 -4.55
N ILE A 53 -8.28 10.61 -3.50
CA ILE A 53 -8.51 12.03 -3.56
C ILE A 53 -7.53 12.73 -4.48
N ILE A 54 -6.38 12.15 -4.72
CA ILE A 54 -5.41 12.76 -5.59
C ILE A 54 -5.74 12.49 -7.05
N GLY A 55 -6.31 11.35 -7.33
CA GLY A 55 -6.71 11.03 -8.69
C GLY A 55 -6.59 9.56 -9.00
N ALA A 56 -6.58 9.25 -10.26
CA ALA A 56 -6.49 7.86 -10.72
C ALA A 56 -5.06 7.38 -10.62
N PHE A 57 -4.89 6.11 -10.31
CA PHE A 57 -3.56 5.56 -10.17
C PHE A 57 -3.52 4.09 -10.58
N VAL A 58 -2.32 3.54 -10.70
CA VAL A 58 -2.15 2.12 -10.90
C VAL A 58 -1.08 1.65 -9.94
N PHE A 59 -1.15 0.38 -9.54
CA PHE A 59 -0.13 -0.26 -8.73
C PHE A 59 0.55 -1.28 -9.60
N LYS A 60 1.82 -1.52 -9.37
CA LYS A 60 2.48 -2.64 -9.99
C LYS A 60 3.61 -3.07 -9.09
N GLY A 61 3.66 -4.33 -8.76
CA GLY A 61 4.70 -4.85 -7.89
C GLY A 61 4.59 -6.33 -7.65
N HIS A 62 4.96 -6.75 -6.46
CA HIS A 62 5.09 -8.18 -6.16
C HIS A 62 4.48 -8.54 -4.81
N TYR A 63 4.10 -9.80 -4.66
CA TYR A 63 3.65 -10.31 -3.38
C TYR A 63 4.22 -11.70 -3.21
N GLU A 64 4.34 -12.15 -1.98
CA GLU A 64 4.84 -13.49 -1.69
C GLU A 64 3.86 -14.19 -0.78
N THR A 65 3.46 -15.39 -1.13
CA THR A 65 2.50 -16.09 -0.30
C THR A 65 3.16 -16.68 0.93
N ILE A 66 4.44 -16.99 0.85
CA ILE A 66 5.08 -17.58 2.00
C ILE A 66 5.20 -16.60 3.15
N SER A 67 5.70 -15.42 2.89
CA SER A 67 5.88 -14.46 3.94
C SER A 67 4.72 -13.52 4.11
N GLY A 68 3.91 -13.38 3.09
CA GLY A 68 2.85 -12.39 3.09
C GLY A 68 3.34 -11.02 2.68
N LYS A 69 4.63 -10.87 2.36
CA LYS A 69 5.19 -9.58 2.05
C LYS A 69 4.72 -9.07 0.70
N CYS A 70 4.45 -7.79 0.62
CA CYS A 70 4.00 -7.16 -0.61
C CYS A 70 4.77 -5.86 -0.80
N SER A 71 5.05 -5.52 -2.04
CA SER A 71 5.62 -4.22 -2.32
C SER A 71 5.22 -3.80 -3.71
N TRP A 72 4.96 -2.53 -3.89
CA TRP A 72 4.58 -2.05 -5.21
C TRP A 72 4.82 -0.56 -5.32
N ASN A 73 4.81 -0.08 -6.55
CA ASN A 73 4.83 1.33 -6.80
C ASN A 73 3.44 1.75 -7.20
N LYS A 74 2.99 2.86 -6.67
CA LYS A 74 1.70 3.43 -7.02
C LYS A 74 2.01 4.62 -7.89
N LEU A 75 1.45 4.63 -9.07
CA LEU A 75 1.75 5.66 -10.03
C LEU A 75 0.52 6.49 -10.37
N TYR A 76 0.60 7.77 -10.07
CA TYR A 76 -0.43 8.69 -10.49
C TYR A 76 0.08 9.30 -11.77
N LYS A 77 -0.81 9.59 -12.69
CA LYS A 77 -0.38 10.13 -13.93
C LYS A 77 0.41 11.41 -13.73
N GLY A 78 1.57 11.43 -14.27
CA GLY A 78 2.38 12.65 -14.23
C GLY A 78 3.07 12.95 -12.93
N ASN A 79 3.04 12.04 -11.98
CA ASN A 79 3.66 12.32 -10.70
C ASN A 79 4.71 11.31 -10.33
N HIS A 80 5.41 11.56 -9.25
CA HIS A 80 6.40 10.64 -8.75
C HIS A 80 5.74 9.36 -8.26
N PRO A 81 6.41 8.26 -8.36
CA PRO A 81 5.86 7.03 -7.82
C PRO A 81 5.83 7.08 -6.31
N VAL A 82 4.93 6.35 -5.73
CA VAL A 82 4.84 6.21 -4.29
C VAL A 82 5.14 4.75 -4.00
N TYR A 83 6.14 4.48 -3.23
CA TYR A 83 6.54 3.11 -2.93
C TYR A 83 5.78 2.61 -1.72
N TYR A 84 5.16 1.43 -1.85
CA TYR A 84 4.39 0.83 -0.77
C TYR A 84 5.04 -0.49 -0.38
N GLU A 85 5.06 -0.78 0.90
CA GLU A 85 5.59 -2.04 1.37
C GLU A 85 4.77 -2.48 2.57
N GLY A 86 4.36 -3.70 2.60
CA GLY A 86 3.55 -4.18 3.71
C GLY A 86 3.43 -5.68 3.73
N PHE A 87 2.52 -6.16 4.56
CA PHE A 87 2.31 -7.59 4.73
C PHE A 87 0.85 -7.92 4.78
N ASN A 88 0.52 -9.13 4.35
CA ASN A 88 -0.84 -9.64 4.44
C ASN A 88 -0.84 -10.81 5.40
N GLU A 89 -1.44 -10.61 6.56
CA GLU A 89 -1.54 -11.65 7.56
C GLU A 89 -2.98 -12.06 7.75
N GLY A 90 -3.81 -11.87 6.73
CA GLY A 90 -5.19 -12.30 6.82
C GLY A 90 -6.18 -11.18 7.07
N LYS A 91 -5.70 -9.96 7.20
CA LYS A 91 -6.56 -8.82 7.41
C LYS A 91 -6.34 -7.77 6.35
N GLY A 92 -6.07 -8.21 5.15
CA GLY A 92 -5.70 -7.30 4.07
C GLY A 92 -4.22 -7.04 4.10
N ILE A 93 -3.78 -6.01 3.43
CA ILE A 93 -2.38 -5.66 3.35
C ILE A 93 -2.19 -4.33 4.05
N TRP A 94 -1.24 -4.27 4.96
CA TRP A 94 -0.99 -3.03 5.67
C TRP A 94 0.50 -2.82 5.80
N GLY A 95 0.90 -1.58 5.90
CA GLY A 95 2.32 -1.27 5.97
C GLY A 95 2.54 0.21 5.80
N THR A 96 3.58 0.57 5.06
CA THR A 96 3.98 1.96 4.92
C THR A 96 4.15 2.36 3.47
N TRP A 97 4.10 3.63 3.21
CA TRP A 97 4.36 4.17 1.89
C TRP A 97 5.39 5.29 2.00
N LEU A 98 6.10 5.53 0.91
CA LEU A 98 7.18 6.47 0.90
C LEU A 98 7.28 7.18 -0.45
N ILE A 99 7.48 8.48 -0.43
CA ILE A 99 7.79 9.23 -1.61
C ILE A 99 9.11 9.92 -1.35
N GLU A 100 10.05 9.77 -2.28
CA GLU A 100 11.31 10.45 -2.14
C GLU A 100 11.56 11.28 -3.37
N ASP A 101 11.83 12.55 -3.21
CA ASP A 101 12.14 13.42 -4.31
C ASP A 101 13.50 14.00 -3.97
N LYS A 102 14.54 13.33 -4.38
CA LYS A 102 15.87 13.76 -4.02
C LYS A 102 16.26 15.11 -4.58
N ALA A 103 15.74 15.44 -5.72
CA ALA A 103 16.09 16.71 -6.30
C ALA A 103 15.63 17.87 -5.44
N ASN A 104 14.53 17.70 -4.74
CA ASN A 104 14.02 18.74 -3.89
C ASN A 104 14.16 18.44 -2.41
N SER A 105 14.88 17.40 -2.11
CA SER A 105 15.11 17.01 -0.72
C SER A 105 13.80 16.81 0.04
N ILE A 106 12.83 16.25 -0.61
CA ILE A 106 11.54 16.01 0.01
C ILE A 106 11.32 14.54 0.25
N THR A 107 10.86 14.19 1.42
CA THR A 107 10.48 12.83 1.74
C THR A 107 9.13 12.87 2.46
N LEU A 108 8.17 12.14 1.94
CA LEU A 108 6.89 12.02 2.59
C LEU A 108 6.67 10.56 2.87
N LYS A 109 6.04 10.25 3.98
CA LYS A 109 5.78 8.86 4.30
C LYS A 109 4.56 8.75 5.19
N GLY A 110 4.04 7.56 5.28
CA GLY A 110 2.87 7.31 6.11
C GLY A 110 2.52 5.85 6.10
N GLY A 111 1.35 5.54 6.56
CA GLY A 111 0.89 4.16 6.64
C GLY A 111 -0.27 3.91 5.72
N PHE A 112 -0.64 2.66 5.56
CA PHE A 112 -1.79 2.31 4.74
C PHE A 112 -2.36 0.98 5.17
N HIS A 113 -3.60 0.74 4.82
CA HIS A 113 -4.24 -0.55 5.02
C HIS A 113 -5.29 -0.68 3.91
N ILE A 114 -5.21 -1.76 3.14
CA ILE A 114 -6.20 -2.05 2.11
C ILE A 114 -6.68 -3.47 2.31
N TRP A 115 -7.89 -3.78 1.92
CA TRP A 115 -8.46 -5.11 2.09
C TRP A 115 -9.52 -5.38 1.02
N PRO A 116 -9.86 -6.66 0.80
CA PRO A 116 -10.86 -6.97 -0.20
C PRO A 116 -12.21 -6.41 0.21
N GLU A 117 -12.93 -5.85 -0.73
CA GLU A 117 -14.22 -5.27 -0.41
C GLU A 117 -15.09 -6.34 0.17
N GLY A 118 -15.80 -6.06 1.22
CA GLY A 118 -16.63 -7.04 1.87
C GLY A 118 -16.01 -7.68 3.09
N MET A 119 -14.69 -7.54 3.24
CA MET A 119 -14.06 -8.13 4.40
C MET A 119 -14.44 -7.30 5.62
N MET A 120 -14.72 -7.98 6.72
CA MET A 120 -15.02 -7.26 7.94
C MET A 120 -13.73 -6.84 8.58
N VAL A 121 -13.48 -5.57 8.62
CA VAL A 121 -12.26 -5.06 9.23
C VAL A 121 -12.70 -4.35 10.47
N SER A 122 -12.21 -4.78 11.61
CA SER A 122 -12.69 -4.24 12.83
C SER A 122 -12.25 -2.80 12.79
N GLU A 123 -12.62 -2.06 13.70
CA GLU A 123 -12.27 -0.78 13.80
C GLU A 123 -10.87 -0.76 13.60
N ASP A 124 -10.35 -0.10 12.81
CA ASP A 124 -8.97 -0.20 12.57
C ASP A 124 -8.16 0.79 13.34
N GLU A 125 -8.66 1.29 14.44
CA GLU A 125 -7.87 2.15 15.24
C GLU A 125 -6.59 1.56 15.65
N ASP A 126 -6.57 0.32 16.02
CA ASP A 126 -5.35 -0.31 16.47
C ASP A 126 -4.36 -0.42 15.32
N LEU A 127 -4.82 -0.70 14.14
CA LEU A 127 -3.90 -0.82 13.03
C LEU A 127 -3.34 0.54 12.65
N VAL A 128 -4.15 1.56 12.77
CA VAL A 128 -3.67 2.88 12.44
C VAL A 128 -2.60 3.27 13.43
N ALA A 129 -2.82 2.97 14.69
CA ALA A 129 -1.84 3.31 15.69
C ALA A 129 -0.56 2.56 15.41
N GLU A 130 -0.69 1.31 15.06
CA GLU A 130 0.47 0.54 14.79
C GLU A 130 1.22 1.09 13.60
N LEU A 131 0.53 1.54 12.58
CA LEU A 131 1.19 2.09 11.43
C LEU A 131 1.91 3.37 11.79
N GLU A 132 1.46 4.03 12.78
CA GLU A 132 2.12 5.26 13.15
C GLU A 132 3.24 5.12 14.14
N LEU A 133 3.33 3.98 14.76
CA LEU A 133 4.32 3.79 15.73
C LEU A 133 5.59 3.34 15.23
N PRO A 134 5.65 2.78 14.17
CA PRO A 134 6.81 2.12 13.71
C PRO A 134 8.04 2.83 13.94
N ALA A 135 7.95 3.96 13.77
CA ALA A 135 9.13 4.63 13.90
C ALA A 135 9.75 4.28 15.12
N ASN A 136 9.04 4.01 16.04
CA ASN A 136 9.60 3.73 17.22
C ASN A 136 10.26 2.51 17.21
N ASN A 137 9.99 1.67 16.45
CA ASN A 137 10.62 0.45 16.52
C ASN A 137 11.76 0.45 15.72
N GLY A 138 12.01 1.41 15.11
CA GLY A 138 13.16 1.35 14.40
C GLY A 138 13.12 0.64 13.19
N ARG A 139 12.25 -0.01 12.84
CA ARG A 139 12.28 -0.70 11.73
C ARG A 139 12.01 0.13 10.64
N PHE A 140 11.21 1.00 10.68
CA PHE A 140 10.97 1.69 9.57
C PHE A 140 11.67 2.92 9.60
N GLU A 141 12.24 3.17 10.55
CA GLU A 141 12.84 4.30 10.68
C GLU A 141 13.86 4.59 9.90
N LYS A 142 14.34 3.88 9.48
CA LYS A 142 15.37 4.06 8.81
C LYS A 142 15.31 5.04 7.93
N PRO A 143 14.74 5.18 7.46
CA PRO A 143 14.80 6.00 6.45
C PRO A 143 14.43 7.20 6.94
N ALA A 144 14.27 7.17 7.70
CA ALA A 144 13.93 8.05 8.14
C ALA A 144 13.99 9.07 7.79
N MET A 145 14.02 9.08 7.61
CA MET A 145 14.20 9.89 7.24
C MET A 145 13.89 11.10 7.23
N VAL A 146 13.78 11.45 6.80
CA VAL A 146 13.66 12.56 6.56
C VAL A 146 12.43 13.10 6.56
N PRO A 147 12.21 14.08 6.94
CA PRO A 147 11.08 14.63 7.14
C PRO A 147 10.57 15.14 5.97
N ALA A 148 9.54 15.04 5.88
CA ALA A 148 8.98 15.34 4.78
C ALA A 148 8.61 16.68 4.88
N LYS A 149 8.45 17.24 3.96
CA LYS A 149 8.12 18.42 4.08
C LYS A 149 7.10 18.48 3.25
N ALA A 150 6.23 18.76 3.36
CA ALA A 150 5.20 18.71 2.55
C ALA A 150 5.16 19.44 1.52
#